data_a553132a082bd4e45304e5d770e44455
#
_entry.id   a553132a082bd4e45304e5d770e44455
#
_cell.length_a   1.000
_cell.length_b   1.000
_cell.length_c   1.000
_cell.angle_alpha   90.00
_cell.angle_beta   90.00
_cell.angle_gamma   90.00
#
_symmetry.space_group_name_H-M   'P 1'
#
loop_
_entity.id
_entity.type
_entity.pdbx_description
1 polymer ?
#
loop_
_entity_poly.entity_id
_entity_poly.type
_entity_poly.pdbx_seq_one_letter_code
_entity_poly.pdbx_strand_id
1 'polypeptide(L)'
;MTERSNKKKYPLCAAALALAVLLAGCAPAEGTAVATAQPTAEPTEAPTPTPEPETNPLTGEQGNYTNQRPVAVSIRTGDGSTPQWGIAAADVLIEGVTEGNTAGLMALFADVDRISKVGPVGPGRDLFLQAALPLNAMPVSIDKNVYAANLLNTLAYQD
;
A
#
# COMPACT_ATOMS: atom_id res chain seq x y z
N MET A 1 -3.74 31.49 44.71
CA MET A 1 -3.21 32.68 44.01
C MET A 1 -3.33 32.44 42.53
N THR A 2 -4.41 32.92 42.09
CA THR A 2 -4.78 33.83 41.00
C THR A 2 -4.59 33.30 39.60
N GLU A 3 -5.65 32.84 39.13
CA GLU A 3 -6.22 32.77 37.77
C GLU A 3 -5.96 34.04 36.93
N ARG A 4 -5.62 33.88 35.67
CA ARG A 4 -5.90 34.89 34.64
C ARG A 4 -6.31 34.23 33.32
N SER A 5 -7.62 34.13 33.19
CA SER A 5 -8.37 34.03 31.96
C SER A 5 -8.03 35.22 31.04
N ASN A 6 -7.73 34.97 29.78
CA ASN A 6 -7.69 36.00 28.74
C ASN A 6 -8.61 35.64 27.59
N LYS A 7 -9.86 36.09 27.69
CA LYS A 7 -10.87 36.10 26.62
C LYS A 7 -10.54 37.20 25.63
N LYS A 8 -10.14 36.90 24.44
CA LYS A 8 -10.13 37.87 23.32
C LYS A 8 -11.48 37.88 22.64
N LYS A 9 -12.18 39.03 22.81
CA LYS A 9 -13.43 39.40 22.18
C LYS A 9 -13.15 39.77 20.73
N TYR A 10 -13.92 39.25 19.80
CA TYR A 10 -13.99 39.74 18.43
C TYR A 10 -15.18 40.71 18.33
N PRO A 11 -15.00 41.92 17.82
CA PRO A 11 -16.11 42.80 17.55
C PRO A 11 -16.79 42.48 16.22
N LEU A 12 -18.10 42.39 16.30
CA LEU A 12 -19.01 42.48 15.16
C LEU A 12 -18.80 43.82 14.46
N CYS A 13 -18.71 43.81 13.14
CA CYS A 13 -19.09 44.95 12.33
C CYS A 13 -20.09 44.48 11.29
N ALA A 14 -21.31 44.81 11.57
CA ALA A 14 -22.42 44.84 10.63
C ALA A 14 -22.48 46.22 9.97
N ALA A 15 -22.75 46.26 8.67
CA ALA A 15 -23.36 47.34 7.90
C ALA A 15 -23.43 46.83 6.45
N ALA A 16 -24.55 46.46 5.86
CA ALA A 16 -25.73 47.21 5.45
C ALA A 16 -25.40 48.39 4.54
N LEU A 17 -25.84 48.31 3.33
CA LEU A 17 -26.38 49.33 2.39
C LEU A 17 -26.12 48.88 0.96
N ALA A 18 -26.99 48.88 0.07
CA ALA A 18 -28.29 49.41 -0.33
C ALA A 18 -28.35 49.14 -1.83
N LEU A 19 -29.34 48.54 -2.28
CA LEU A 19 -30.46 48.97 -3.10
C LEU A 19 -30.13 50.11 -4.11
N ALA A 20 -30.05 49.76 -5.38
CA ALA A 20 -30.35 50.68 -6.46
C ALA A 20 -30.99 49.92 -7.63
N VAL A 21 -32.28 50.11 -7.71
CA VAL A 21 -33.17 49.88 -8.86
C VAL A 21 -32.86 50.95 -9.90
N LEU A 22 -32.81 50.56 -11.18
CA LEU A 22 -33.31 51.40 -12.26
C LEU A 22 -33.70 50.56 -13.47
N LEU A 23 -34.95 50.62 -13.78
CA LEU A 23 -35.65 50.22 -14.99
C LEU A 23 -35.24 51.10 -16.19
N ALA A 24 -35.01 50.46 -17.31
CA ALA A 24 -35.33 50.99 -18.63
C ALA A 24 -35.12 49.79 -19.59
N GLY A 25 -35.98 49.26 -20.32
CA GLY A 25 -37.07 49.83 -21.07
C GLY A 25 -36.89 49.50 -22.53
N CYS A 26 -37.89 48.78 -23.11
CA CYS A 26 -38.26 48.72 -24.52
C CYS A 26 -37.29 48.02 -25.51
N ALA A 27 -37.65 47.14 -26.35
CA ALA A 27 -38.83 46.79 -27.13
C ALA A 27 -38.40 45.69 -28.15
N PRO A 28 -39.27 44.99 -28.82
CA PRO A 28 -38.98 43.77 -29.58
C PRO A 28 -38.45 44.03 -30.95
N ALA A 29 -37.49 43.23 -31.35
CA ALA A 29 -37.16 43.00 -32.76
C ALA A 29 -37.36 41.50 -33.05
N GLU A 30 -38.45 41.23 -33.77
CA GLU A 30 -38.66 39.93 -34.42
C GLU A 30 -37.53 39.69 -35.40
N GLY A 31 -36.65 38.81 -35.05
CA GLY A 31 -35.67 38.21 -35.99
C GLY A 31 -35.84 36.71 -35.92
N THR A 32 -36.54 36.17 -36.91
CA THR A 32 -36.64 34.72 -37.12
C THR A 32 -35.25 34.16 -37.44
N ALA A 33 -34.53 33.75 -36.44
CA ALA A 33 -33.30 32.99 -36.59
C ALA A 33 -33.69 31.52 -36.77
N VAL A 34 -33.55 31.05 -37.97
CA VAL A 34 -33.54 29.61 -38.26
C VAL A 34 -32.39 29.00 -37.46
N ALA A 35 -32.74 28.22 -36.47
CA ALA A 35 -31.77 27.42 -35.71
C ALA A 35 -31.21 26.32 -36.63
N THR A 36 -30.03 26.56 -37.18
CA THR A 36 -29.23 25.49 -37.78
C THR A 36 -28.82 24.55 -36.64
N ALA A 37 -29.40 23.35 -36.66
CA ALA A 37 -29.03 22.31 -35.72
C ALA A 37 -27.52 21.99 -35.91
N GLN A 38 -26.72 22.44 -34.96
CA GLN A 38 -25.33 22.05 -34.87
C GLN A 38 -25.31 20.55 -34.53
N PRO A 39 -24.61 19.69 -35.27
CA PRO A 39 -24.54 18.28 -34.93
C PRO A 39 -23.93 18.15 -33.53
N THR A 40 -24.73 17.59 -32.63
CA THR A 40 -24.26 17.19 -31.31
C THR A 40 -23.17 16.14 -31.51
N ALA A 41 -21.94 16.46 -31.19
CA ALA A 41 -20.86 15.48 -31.19
C ALA A 41 -21.27 14.31 -30.26
N GLU A 42 -21.36 13.14 -30.83
CA GLU A 42 -21.59 11.89 -30.12
C GLU A 42 -20.49 11.77 -29.05
N PRO A 43 -20.84 11.46 -27.80
CA PRO A 43 -19.79 11.34 -26.74
C PRO A 43 -18.80 10.25 -27.18
N THR A 44 -17.60 10.65 -27.52
CA THR A 44 -16.49 9.70 -27.69
C THR A 44 -16.30 9.00 -26.34
N GLU A 45 -16.58 7.70 -26.31
CA GLU A 45 -16.32 6.88 -25.13
C GLU A 45 -14.87 7.09 -24.71
N ALA A 46 -14.66 7.43 -23.44
CA ALA A 46 -13.33 7.56 -22.89
C ALA A 46 -12.60 6.20 -23.07
N PRO A 47 -11.34 6.20 -23.48
CA PRO A 47 -10.60 4.95 -23.66
C PRO A 47 -10.65 4.15 -22.35
N THR A 48 -11.15 2.93 -22.42
CA THR A 48 -11.10 1.98 -21.31
C THR A 48 -9.63 1.84 -20.91
N PRO A 49 -9.27 2.06 -19.62
CA PRO A 49 -7.88 1.92 -19.20
C PRO A 49 -7.39 0.52 -19.53
N THR A 50 -6.31 0.43 -20.30
CA THR A 50 -5.62 -0.83 -20.53
C THR A 50 -5.14 -1.36 -19.19
N PRO A 51 -5.46 -2.60 -18.81
CA PRO A 51 -4.99 -3.15 -17.54
C PRO A 51 -3.46 -3.08 -17.52
N GLU A 52 -2.92 -2.51 -16.43
CA GLU A 52 -1.48 -2.47 -16.18
C GLU A 52 -0.99 -3.92 -16.05
N PRO A 53 0.14 -4.29 -16.68
CA PRO A 53 0.65 -5.65 -16.57
C PRO A 53 0.96 -5.99 -15.11
N GLU A 54 0.53 -7.15 -14.67
CA GLU A 54 0.84 -7.64 -13.33
C GLU A 54 2.35 -7.84 -13.19
N THR A 55 2.90 -7.37 -12.09
CA THR A 55 4.33 -7.48 -11.79
C THR A 55 4.55 -8.22 -10.48
N ASN A 56 5.66 -8.95 -10.40
CA ASN A 56 6.11 -9.56 -9.17
C ASN A 56 6.39 -8.47 -8.12
N PRO A 57 5.69 -8.45 -6.97
CA PRO A 57 5.84 -7.41 -5.96
C PRO A 57 7.21 -7.40 -5.26
N LEU A 58 8.00 -8.47 -5.42
CA LEU A 58 9.33 -8.60 -4.82
C LEU A 58 10.46 -8.23 -5.79
N THR A 59 10.33 -8.59 -7.08
CA THR A 59 11.40 -8.42 -8.08
C THR A 59 11.07 -7.38 -9.14
N GLY A 60 9.80 -7.03 -9.33
CA GLY A 60 9.34 -6.14 -10.39
C GLY A 60 9.28 -6.81 -11.77
N GLU A 61 9.54 -8.10 -11.89
CA GLU A 61 9.43 -8.83 -13.15
C GLU A 61 7.98 -8.90 -13.61
N GLN A 62 7.76 -8.70 -14.91
CA GLN A 62 6.43 -8.84 -15.49
C GLN A 62 6.00 -10.30 -15.56
N GLY A 63 4.76 -10.56 -15.21
CA GLY A 63 4.20 -11.89 -15.22
C GLY A 63 2.76 -11.91 -14.75
N ASN A 64 2.19 -13.09 -14.68
CA ASN A 64 0.87 -13.29 -14.11
C ASN A 64 1.02 -13.61 -12.61
N TYR A 65 1.06 -12.56 -11.80
CA TYR A 65 1.06 -12.67 -10.34
C TYR A 65 -0.36 -12.39 -9.85
N THR A 66 -0.90 -13.35 -9.13
CA THR A 66 -2.15 -13.13 -8.41
C THR A 66 -1.89 -12.06 -7.34
N ASN A 67 -2.86 -11.20 -7.07
CA ASN A 67 -2.79 -10.14 -6.07
C ASN A 67 -2.62 -10.70 -4.64
N GLN A 68 -1.70 -11.64 -4.46
CA GLN A 68 -1.39 -12.25 -3.19
C GLN A 68 -0.37 -11.42 -2.42
N ARG A 69 -0.50 -11.43 -1.13
CA ARG A 69 0.50 -10.88 -0.24
C ARG A 69 1.73 -11.82 -0.28
N PRO A 70 2.94 -11.31 -0.51
CA PRO A 70 4.14 -12.13 -0.46
C PRO A 70 4.30 -12.85 0.88
N VAL A 71 4.93 -14.01 0.86
CA VAL A 71 5.20 -14.80 2.07
C VAL A 71 6.70 -14.91 2.28
N ALA A 72 7.15 -14.68 3.52
CA ALA A 72 8.55 -14.73 3.92
C ALA A 72 8.75 -15.86 4.93
N VAL A 73 9.40 -16.93 4.50
CA VAL A 73 9.60 -18.14 5.32
C VAL A 73 11.01 -18.16 5.90
N SER A 74 11.12 -18.20 7.23
CA SER A 74 12.38 -18.47 7.90
C SER A 74 12.78 -19.92 7.66
N ILE A 75 13.95 -20.13 7.07
CA ILE A 75 14.47 -21.46 6.77
C ILE A 75 15.49 -21.88 7.82
N ARG A 76 15.35 -23.07 8.36
CA ARG A 76 16.30 -23.61 9.30
C ARG A 76 17.61 -23.93 8.57
N THR A 77 18.70 -23.50 9.17
CA THR A 77 20.07 -23.78 8.73
C THR A 77 20.80 -24.60 9.79
N GLY A 78 21.96 -25.16 9.48
CA GLY A 78 22.78 -25.93 10.40
C GLY A 78 22.51 -27.45 10.34
N ASP A 79 23.03 -28.17 11.31
CA ASP A 79 22.99 -29.62 11.35
C ASP A 79 21.56 -30.18 11.36
N GLY A 80 21.32 -31.19 10.54
CA GLY A 80 20.02 -31.83 10.39
C GLY A 80 18.97 -31.01 9.64
N SER A 81 19.35 -29.87 9.03
CA SER A 81 18.43 -29.00 8.27
C SER A 81 18.41 -29.31 6.77
N THR A 82 19.08 -30.34 6.33
CA THR A 82 19.08 -30.77 4.94
C THR A 82 18.20 -32.02 4.74
N PRO A 83 17.55 -32.15 3.57
CA PRO A 83 17.51 -31.18 2.48
C PRO A 83 16.59 -29.98 2.79
N GLN A 84 16.92 -28.80 2.24
CA GLN A 84 16.07 -27.62 2.27
C GLN A 84 15.18 -27.62 1.04
N TRP A 85 13.86 -27.73 1.22
CA TRP A 85 12.91 -27.77 0.13
C TRP A 85 12.40 -26.37 -0.23
N GLY A 86 12.17 -26.15 -1.52
CA GLY A 86 11.46 -25.00 -2.04
C GLY A 86 12.28 -23.72 -2.14
N ILE A 87 13.49 -23.66 -1.59
CA ILE A 87 14.30 -22.43 -1.60
C ILE A 87 14.72 -21.99 -3.01
N ALA A 88 14.87 -22.93 -3.94
CA ALA A 88 15.20 -22.62 -5.33
C ALA A 88 14.04 -21.95 -6.11
N ALA A 89 12.82 -22.01 -5.58
CA ALA A 89 11.65 -21.36 -6.13
C ALA A 89 11.37 -19.99 -5.49
N ALA A 90 12.22 -19.57 -4.56
CA ALA A 90 12.07 -18.26 -3.93
C ALA A 90 12.40 -17.13 -4.91
N ASP A 91 11.58 -16.09 -4.90
CA ASP A 91 11.85 -14.87 -5.67
C ASP A 91 13.01 -14.06 -5.08
N VAL A 92 13.13 -14.08 -3.74
CA VAL A 92 14.24 -13.45 -3.01
C VAL A 92 14.72 -14.38 -1.90
N LEU A 93 16.03 -14.51 -1.77
CA LEU A 93 16.69 -15.15 -0.64
C LEU A 93 17.47 -14.11 0.15
N ILE A 94 17.25 -14.08 1.46
CA ILE A 94 17.98 -13.21 2.38
C ILE A 94 18.79 -14.11 3.31
N GLU A 95 20.10 -13.93 3.27
CA GLU A 95 21.02 -14.60 4.19
C GLU A 95 21.60 -13.56 5.16
N GLY A 96 21.75 -13.96 6.42
CA GLY A 96 22.34 -13.09 7.44
C GLY A 96 22.94 -13.92 8.58
N VAL A 97 23.85 -13.29 9.32
CA VAL A 97 24.43 -13.90 10.53
C VAL A 97 23.45 -13.80 11.68
N THR A 98 23.20 -14.92 12.32
CA THR A 98 22.32 -15.03 13.49
C THR A 98 23.13 -15.39 14.76
N GLU A 99 22.44 -15.75 15.82
CA GLU A 99 23.09 -16.09 17.11
C GLU A 99 24.08 -17.24 16.96
N GLY A 100 25.18 -17.18 17.68
CA GLY A 100 26.24 -18.19 17.63
C GLY A 100 27.08 -18.16 16.34
N ASN A 101 27.07 -17.03 15.63
CA ASN A 101 27.81 -16.86 14.36
C ASN A 101 27.38 -17.89 13.28
N THR A 102 26.12 -18.27 13.28
CA THR A 102 25.55 -19.17 12.27
C THR A 102 24.83 -18.37 11.18
N ALA A 103 24.87 -18.89 9.96
CA ALA A 103 24.07 -18.30 8.90
C ALA A 103 22.59 -18.65 9.10
N GLY A 104 21.73 -17.65 9.01
CA GLY A 104 20.27 -17.80 8.91
C GLY A 104 19.83 -17.51 7.49
N LEU A 105 18.70 -18.04 7.08
CA LEU A 105 18.14 -17.87 5.75
C LEU A 105 16.65 -17.56 5.82
N MET A 106 16.19 -16.63 4.98
CA MET A 106 14.78 -16.35 4.75
C MET A 106 14.48 -16.38 3.26
N ALA A 107 13.46 -17.12 2.89
CA ALA A 107 12.99 -17.24 1.51
C ALA A 107 11.68 -16.49 1.33
N LEU A 108 11.62 -15.58 0.36
CA LEU A 108 10.42 -14.77 0.04
C LEU A 108 9.83 -15.27 -1.28
N PHE A 109 8.51 -15.34 -1.29
CA PHE A 109 7.72 -15.84 -2.41
C PHE A 109 6.60 -14.84 -2.70
N ALA A 110 6.51 -14.38 -3.93
CA ALA A 110 5.44 -13.54 -4.40
C ALA A 110 4.15 -14.34 -4.65
N ASP A 111 4.31 -15.60 -5.06
CA ASP A 111 3.21 -16.51 -5.35
C ASP A 111 3.49 -17.89 -4.70
N VAL A 112 2.68 -18.22 -3.69
CA VAL A 112 2.82 -19.49 -2.96
C VAL A 112 2.12 -20.67 -3.63
N ASP A 113 1.22 -20.43 -4.57
CA ASP A 113 0.46 -21.48 -5.24
C ASP A 113 1.36 -22.34 -6.14
N ARG A 114 2.51 -21.82 -6.52
CA ARG A 114 3.52 -22.53 -7.31
C ARG A 114 4.44 -23.42 -6.50
N ILE A 115 4.31 -23.42 -5.17
CA ILE A 115 5.25 -24.05 -4.26
C ILE A 115 4.58 -25.21 -3.56
N SER A 116 5.02 -26.43 -3.88
CA SER A 116 4.45 -27.62 -3.26
C SER A 116 4.94 -27.85 -1.82
N LYS A 117 6.13 -27.36 -1.48
CA LYS A 117 6.77 -27.58 -0.18
C LYS A 117 7.89 -26.59 0.07
N VAL A 118 7.91 -26.01 1.27
CA VAL A 118 8.99 -25.16 1.76
C VAL A 118 9.44 -25.63 3.14
N GLY A 119 10.71 -25.60 3.40
CA GLY A 119 11.25 -25.90 4.71
C GLY A 119 12.59 -26.66 4.69
N PRO A 120 13.06 -27.09 5.87
CA PRO A 120 12.42 -26.99 7.19
C PRO A 120 12.30 -25.53 7.67
N VAL A 121 11.15 -25.22 8.26
CA VAL A 121 10.90 -23.88 8.79
C VAL A 121 11.73 -23.66 10.05
N GLY A 122 12.35 -22.49 10.12
CA GLY A 122 13.21 -22.08 11.22
C GLY A 122 12.57 -21.04 12.13
N PRO A 123 13.30 -20.60 13.17
CA PRO A 123 12.84 -19.56 14.07
C PRO A 123 12.87 -18.17 13.41
N GLY A 124 11.93 -17.32 13.79
CA GLY A 124 11.88 -15.93 13.38
C GLY A 124 12.95 -15.09 14.06
N ARG A 125 13.61 -14.23 13.29
CA ARG A 125 14.63 -13.30 13.75
C ARG A 125 14.24 -11.88 13.35
N ASP A 126 14.50 -10.93 14.21
CA ASP A 126 14.25 -9.51 13.95
C ASP A 126 14.97 -8.99 12.70
N LEU A 127 16.19 -9.44 12.44
CA LEU A 127 16.94 -9.14 11.22
C LEU A 127 16.12 -9.44 9.95
N PHE A 128 15.52 -10.62 9.88
CA PHE A 128 14.72 -11.03 8.73
C PHE A 128 13.37 -10.33 8.67
N LEU A 129 12.75 -10.08 9.82
CA LEU A 129 11.50 -9.32 9.88
C LEU A 129 11.70 -7.88 9.39
N GLN A 130 12.80 -7.23 9.77
CA GLN A 130 13.13 -5.88 9.30
C GLN A 130 13.30 -5.82 7.77
N ALA A 131 13.74 -6.90 7.15
CA ALA A 131 13.85 -6.98 5.70
C ALA A 131 12.53 -7.34 4.99
N ALA A 132 11.70 -8.20 5.59
CA ALA A 132 10.49 -8.72 4.98
C ALA A 132 9.26 -7.80 5.15
N LEU A 133 9.10 -7.16 6.30
CA LEU A 133 7.92 -6.34 6.60
C LEU A 133 7.77 -5.13 5.67
N PRO A 134 8.84 -4.40 5.27
CA PRO A 134 8.72 -3.32 4.29
C PRO A 134 8.25 -3.76 2.91
N LEU A 135 8.44 -5.04 2.57
CA LEU A 135 7.96 -5.66 1.34
C LEU A 135 6.50 -6.15 1.47
N ASN A 136 5.83 -5.79 2.55
CA ASN A 136 4.49 -6.27 2.89
C ASN A 136 4.40 -7.81 2.94
N ALA A 137 5.51 -8.50 3.15
CA ALA A 137 5.53 -9.95 3.21
C ALA A 137 4.97 -10.46 4.54
N MET A 138 4.22 -11.55 4.50
CA MET A 138 3.72 -12.26 5.67
C MET A 138 4.82 -13.17 6.22
N PRO A 139 5.32 -12.94 7.44
CA PRO A 139 6.37 -13.78 8.01
C PRO A 139 5.83 -15.12 8.49
N VAL A 140 6.56 -16.19 8.16
CA VAL A 140 6.29 -17.56 8.60
C VAL A 140 7.52 -18.10 9.33
N SER A 141 7.33 -18.51 10.59
CA SER A 141 8.37 -19.09 11.41
C SER A 141 7.77 -20.05 12.45
N ILE A 142 8.57 -20.99 12.98
CA ILE A 142 8.10 -21.89 14.04
C ILE A 142 8.06 -21.19 15.39
N ASP A 143 9.04 -20.33 15.65
CA ASP A 143 9.23 -19.63 16.92
C ASP A 143 9.81 -18.24 16.64
N LYS A 144 9.89 -17.42 17.67
CA LYS A 144 10.44 -16.06 17.56
C LYS A 144 11.42 -15.85 18.71
N ASN A 145 12.59 -15.28 18.41
CA ASN A 145 13.46 -14.79 19.46
C ASN A 145 12.86 -13.55 20.13
N VAL A 146 13.39 -13.17 21.28
CA VAL A 146 12.87 -12.02 22.06
C VAL A 146 12.90 -10.71 21.26
N TYR A 147 13.87 -10.52 20.39
CA TYR A 147 14.01 -9.32 19.57
C TYR A 147 12.94 -9.27 18.48
N ALA A 148 12.69 -10.41 17.80
CA ALA A 148 11.62 -10.53 16.82
C ALA A 148 10.25 -10.30 17.45
N ALA A 149 9.99 -10.88 18.62
CA ALA A 149 8.76 -10.67 19.37
C ALA A 149 8.56 -9.21 19.76
N ASN A 150 9.60 -8.55 20.27
CA ASN A 150 9.56 -7.14 20.64
C ASN A 150 9.34 -6.24 19.43
N LEU A 151 9.95 -6.54 18.28
CA LEU A 151 9.75 -5.79 17.04
C LEU A 151 8.29 -5.85 16.60
N LEU A 152 7.70 -7.04 16.53
CA LEU A 152 6.31 -7.23 16.14
C LEU A 152 5.34 -6.54 17.11
N ASN A 153 5.59 -6.63 18.41
CA ASN A 153 4.80 -5.93 19.42
C ASN A 153 4.88 -4.41 19.26
N THR A 154 6.07 -3.87 19.00
CA THR A 154 6.27 -2.43 18.79
C THR A 154 5.53 -1.92 17.56
N LEU A 155 5.49 -2.73 16.52
CA LEU A 155 4.77 -2.42 15.28
C LEU A 155 3.25 -2.72 15.35
N ALA A 156 2.78 -3.25 16.49
CA ALA A 156 1.41 -3.75 16.64
C ALA A 156 1.01 -4.73 15.51
N TYR A 157 1.97 -5.52 15.06
CA TYR A 157 1.75 -6.49 13.99
C TYR A 157 0.90 -7.65 14.53
N GLN A 158 -0.18 -7.96 13.83
CA GLN A 158 -1.04 -9.11 14.13
C GLN A 158 -0.66 -10.24 13.17
N ASP A 159 -0.21 -11.36 13.73
CA ASP A 159 0.09 -12.63 13.02
C ASP A 159 -1.15 -13.50 12.90
#